data_cb5b90ee35a0b4d4a7c15829e19e47b1
#
_entry.id   cb5b90ee35a0b4d4a7c15829e19e47b1
#
_cell.length_a   1.000
_cell.length_b   1.000
_cell.length_c   1.000
_cell.angle_alpha   90.00
_cell.angle_beta   90.00
_cell.angle_gamma   90.00
#
_symmetry.space_group_name_H-M   'P 1'
#
loop_
_entity.id
_entity.type
_entity.pdbx_description
1 polymer ?
#
loop_
_entity_poly.entity_id
_entity_poly.type
_entity_poly.pdbx_seq_one_letter_code
_entity_poly.pdbx_strand_id
1 'polypeptide(L)'
;MNFNVGSLVTVRGRDWVVQPYEGDDWLILKPLGGSDAEKTAVSPALESIQPASFAPPDPNRVGDARSCRLLRDAVRLGLRSTTGPFRSFGHIAVAPRPYQLVPLLMAMRQPIVRLLIADDVGIGKTVEALLIIRELLDRGEIRRFTVLCPPQLAEQWQREMADKFHIAAETVLPST
;
A
#
# COMPACT_ATOMS: atom_id res chain seq x y z
N MET A 1 -0.59 -32.10 13.59
CA MET A 1 -1.27 -31.37 12.49
C MET A 1 -0.31 -30.27 12.04
N ASN A 2 0.05 -30.24 10.76
CA ASN A 2 0.88 -29.17 10.23
C ASN A 2 -0.02 -28.04 9.72
N PHE A 3 0.12 -26.85 10.28
CA PHE A 3 -0.54 -25.65 9.81
C PHE A 3 0.40 -24.88 8.88
N ASN A 4 -0.03 -24.58 7.68
CA ASN A 4 0.76 -23.80 6.72
C ASN A 4 0.82 -22.33 7.14
N VAL A 5 1.90 -21.66 6.78
CA VAL A 5 2.02 -20.21 6.92
C VAL A 5 0.85 -19.51 6.20
N GLY A 6 0.23 -18.56 6.88
CA GLY A 6 -0.98 -17.87 6.40
C GLY A 6 -2.30 -18.57 6.75
N SER A 7 -2.27 -19.80 7.31
CA SER A 7 -3.50 -20.46 7.77
C SER A 7 -4.14 -19.68 8.92
N LEU A 8 -5.47 -19.66 8.94
CA LEU A 8 -6.23 -19.14 10.06
C LEU A 8 -6.46 -20.27 11.07
N VAL A 9 -6.19 -19.98 12.35
CA VAL A 9 -6.38 -20.93 13.45
C VAL A 9 -7.03 -20.25 14.64
N THR A 10 -7.81 -21.00 15.39
CA THR A 10 -8.37 -20.53 16.66
C THR A 10 -7.59 -21.14 17.81
N VAL A 11 -7.05 -20.28 18.67
CA VAL A 11 -6.33 -20.65 19.89
C VAL A 11 -6.79 -19.73 21.03
N ARG A 12 -7.05 -20.28 22.20
CA ARG A 12 -7.51 -19.53 23.40
C ARG A 12 -8.75 -18.67 23.12
N GLY A 13 -9.66 -19.14 22.24
CA GLY A 13 -10.91 -18.46 21.89
C GLY A 13 -10.73 -17.22 21.00
N ARG A 14 -9.56 -17.03 20.38
CA ARG A 14 -9.25 -15.93 19.46
C ARG A 14 -8.73 -16.50 18.14
N ASP A 15 -8.97 -15.80 17.04
CA ASP A 15 -8.48 -16.17 15.73
C ASP A 15 -7.12 -15.55 15.45
N TRP A 16 -6.24 -16.36 14.87
CA TRP A 16 -4.83 -16.06 14.63
C TRP A 16 -4.42 -16.49 13.23
N VAL A 17 -3.42 -15.81 12.68
CA VAL A 17 -2.77 -16.16 11.42
C VAL A 17 -1.39 -16.74 11.70
N VAL A 18 -1.12 -17.94 11.17
CA VAL A 18 0.19 -18.61 11.30
C VAL A 18 1.26 -17.81 10.56
N GLN A 19 2.33 -17.48 11.26
CA GLN A 19 3.47 -16.73 10.74
C GLN A 19 4.63 -17.67 10.38
N PRO A 20 5.57 -17.25 9.51
CA PRO A 20 6.77 -18.01 9.22
C PRO A 20 7.61 -18.25 10.49
N TYR A 21 8.09 -19.50 10.66
CA TYR A 21 9.03 -19.91 11.69
C TYR A 21 9.85 -21.11 11.22
N GLU A 22 11.13 -21.15 11.53
CA GLU A 22 12.06 -22.19 11.07
C GLU A 22 12.13 -23.42 11.98
N GLY A 23 11.23 -23.59 12.93
CA GLY A 23 11.19 -24.71 13.87
C GLY A 23 9.85 -25.45 13.80
N ASP A 24 9.85 -26.73 14.21
CA ASP A 24 8.66 -27.59 14.21
C ASP A 24 7.93 -27.63 15.56
N ASP A 25 8.55 -27.17 16.63
CA ASP A 25 8.03 -27.30 18.01
C ASP A 25 7.04 -26.20 18.40
N TRP A 26 7.05 -25.07 17.66
CA TRP A 26 6.25 -23.90 17.96
C TRP A 26 5.56 -23.37 16.73
N LEU A 27 4.39 -22.77 16.93
CA LEU A 27 3.73 -21.94 15.94
C LEU A 27 3.82 -20.48 16.39
N ILE A 28 4.34 -19.62 15.53
CA ILE A 28 4.26 -18.18 15.73
C ILE A 28 2.93 -17.69 15.17
N LEU A 29 2.13 -17.08 16.01
CA LEU A 29 0.79 -16.64 15.70
C LEU A 29 0.67 -15.13 15.82
N LYS A 30 0.06 -14.50 14.83
CA LYS A 30 -0.33 -13.10 14.85
C LYS A 30 -1.84 -13.03 14.98
N PRO A 31 -2.40 -12.23 15.92
CA PRO A 31 -3.84 -12.12 16.06
C PRO A 31 -4.46 -11.50 14.82
N LEU A 32 -5.61 -12.01 14.41
CA LEU A 32 -6.38 -11.44 13.32
C LEU A 32 -6.85 -10.03 13.73
N GLY A 33 -6.46 -9.01 12.97
CA GLY A 33 -6.74 -7.61 13.29
C GLY A 33 -5.86 -6.98 14.37
N GLY A 34 -4.81 -7.69 14.85
CA GLY A 34 -3.85 -7.18 15.83
C GLY A 34 -2.55 -6.65 15.21
N SER A 35 -1.69 -6.07 16.05
CA SER A 35 -0.38 -5.55 15.67
C SER A 35 0.71 -6.63 15.67
N ASP A 36 1.87 -6.34 15.09
CA ASP A 36 3.03 -7.24 15.13
C ASP A 36 3.62 -7.40 16.55
N ALA A 37 3.36 -6.45 17.44
CA ALA A 37 3.76 -6.54 18.84
C ALA A 37 2.98 -7.59 19.65
N GLU A 38 1.82 -8.04 19.13
CA GLU A 38 0.97 -9.04 19.75
C GLU A 38 1.28 -10.48 19.26
N LYS A 39 2.33 -10.67 18.45
CA LYS A 39 2.76 -12.01 18.03
C LYS A 39 3.10 -12.85 19.26
N THR A 40 2.66 -14.09 19.23
CA THR A 40 2.91 -15.04 20.31
C THR A 40 3.35 -16.39 19.77
N ALA A 41 4.14 -17.11 20.56
CA ALA A 41 4.50 -18.49 20.27
C ALA A 41 3.55 -19.44 21.01
N VAL A 42 3.05 -20.46 20.32
CA VAL A 42 2.15 -21.47 20.86
C VAL A 42 2.72 -22.86 20.54
N SER A 43 2.75 -23.74 21.52
CA SER A 43 3.16 -25.13 21.33
C SER A 43 1.95 -26.00 21.01
N PRO A 44 1.93 -26.67 19.85
CA PRO A 44 0.85 -27.60 19.50
C PRO A 44 0.75 -28.80 20.43
N ALA A 45 1.82 -29.10 21.16
CA ALA A 45 1.84 -30.19 22.15
C ALA A 45 1.12 -29.82 23.46
N LEU A 46 1.07 -28.54 23.79
CA LEU A 46 0.53 -28.05 25.06
C LEU A 46 -0.84 -27.39 24.92
N GLU A 47 -1.17 -26.90 23.75
CA GLU A 47 -2.41 -26.14 23.51
C GLU A 47 -3.23 -26.71 22.36
N SER A 48 -4.53 -26.67 22.51
CA SER A 48 -5.46 -27.06 21.43
C SER A 48 -5.52 -25.97 20.37
N ILE A 49 -5.06 -26.30 19.17
CA ILE A 49 -5.11 -25.44 18.01
C ILE A 49 -6.13 -25.99 17.03
N GLN A 50 -7.13 -25.21 16.69
CA GLN A 50 -8.18 -25.63 15.75
C GLN A 50 -8.07 -24.84 14.45
N PRO A 51 -8.26 -25.48 13.28
CA PRO A 51 -8.38 -24.75 12.04
C PRO A 51 -9.58 -23.81 12.12
N ALA A 52 -9.39 -22.57 11.66
CA ALA A 52 -10.46 -21.60 11.55
C ALA A 52 -10.68 -21.21 10.06
N SER A 53 -11.88 -20.82 9.77
CA SER A 53 -12.25 -20.30 8.44
C SER A 53 -13.28 -19.20 8.60
N PHE A 54 -13.29 -18.25 7.67
CA PHE A 54 -14.36 -17.27 7.61
C PHE A 54 -15.65 -17.95 7.17
N ALA A 55 -16.70 -17.79 7.93
CA ALA A 55 -18.04 -18.21 7.48
C ALA A 55 -18.42 -17.39 6.24
N PRO A 56 -19.05 -18.02 5.22
CA PRO A 56 -19.61 -17.26 4.11
C PRO A 56 -20.66 -16.26 4.63
N PRO A 57 -20.86 -15.12 3.94
CA PRO A 57 -21.86 -14.14 4.32
C PRO A 57 -23.25 -14.78 4.43
N ASP A 58 -23.96 -14.49 5.51
CA ASP A 58 -25.34 -14.94 5.70
C ASP A 58 -26.30 -14.01 4.92
N PRO A 59 -27.02 -14.49 3.92
CA PRO A 59 -27.92 -13.67 3.11
C PRO A 59 -29.08 -13.07 3.93
N ASN A 60 -29.39 -13.63 5.11
CA ASN A 60 -30.42 -13.11 6.01
C ASN A 60 -29.92 -12.01 6.96
N ARG A 61 -28.62 -11.77 6.99
CA ARG A 61 -27.98 -10.74 7.82
C ARG A 61 -27.42 -9.59 6.96
N VAL A 62 -28.30 -8.97 6.21
CA VAL A 62 -27.94 -7.82 5.37
C VAL A 62 -27.79 -6.58 6.25
N GLY A 63 -26.61 -5.95 6.18
CA GLY A 63 -26.34 -4.67 6.83
C GLY A 63 -26.99 -3.50 6.11
N ASP A 64 -27.18 -2.40 6.80
CA ASP A 64 -27.65 -1.16 6.20
C ASP A 64 -26.55 -0.41 5.41
N ALA A 65 -26.97 0.59 4.61
CA ALA A 65 -26.06 1.37 3.78
C ALA A 65 -25.03 2.19 4.60
N ARG A 66 -25.35 2.50 5.88
CA ARG A 66 -24.44 3.21 6.79
C ARG A 66 -23.33 2.27 7.25
N SER A 67 -23.68 1.05 7.65
CA SER A 67 -22.72 0.00 8.04
C SER A 67 -21.80 -0.38 6.90
N CYS A 68 -22.32 -0.50 5.66
CA CYS A 68 -21.51 -0.73 4.46
C CYS A 68 -20.52 0.40 4.19
N ARG A 69 -20.93 1.66 4.35
CA ARG A 69 -20.04 2.82 4.22
C ARG A 69 -18.97 2.81 5.29
N LEU A 70 -19.34 2.54 6.54
CA LEU A 70 -18.40 2.47 7.67
C LEU A 70 -17.36 1.38 7.46
N LEU A 71 -17.78 0.19 7.01
CA LEU A 71 -16.88 -0.93 6.68
C LEU A 71 -15.94 -0.55 5.54
N ARG A 72 -16.46 0.02 4.45
CA ARG A 72 -15.64 0.50 3.33
C ARG A 72 -14.58 1.50 3.81
N ASP A 73 -14.97 2.46 4.64
CA ASP A 73 -14.05 3.50 5.11
C ASP A 73 -13.04 2.94 6.13
N ALA A 74 -13.45 1.98 6.97
CA ALA A 74 -12.53 1.24 7.86
C ALA A 74 -11.52 0.40 7.07
N VAL A 75 -11.95 -0.32 6.02
CA VAL A 75 -11.06 -1.09 5.14
C VAL A 75 -10.09 -0.15 4.42
N ARG A 76 -10.57 1.00 3.92
CA ARG A 76 -9.69 2.00 3.28
C ARG A 76 -8.65 2.56 4.24
N LEU A 77 -9.02 2.82 5.49
CA LEU A 77 -8.09 3.27 6.53
C LEU A 77 -7.09 2.15 6.89
N GLY A 78 -7.55 0.91 7.03
CA GLY A 78 -6.70 -0.24 7.28
C GLY A 78 -5.69 -0.48 6.18
N LEU A 79 -6.13 -0.45 4.91
CA LEU A 79 -5.23 -0.58 3.76
C LEU A 79 -4.20 0.58 3.69
N ARG A 80 -4.61 1.80 4.07
CA ARG A 80 -3.67 2.94 4.14
C ARG A 80 -2.60 2.74 5.20
N SER A 81 -2.91 2.09 6.30
CA SER A 81 -1.92 1.81 7.36
C SER A 81 -0.99 0.65 7.01
N THR A 82 -1.39 -0.27 6.13
CA THR A 82 -0.58 -1.41 5.71
C THR A 82 0.40 -1.08 4.57
N THR A 83 0.13 -0.03 3.78
CA THR A 83 1.01 0.43 2.70
C THR A 83 2.17 1.33 3.18
N GLY A 84 2.34 1.49 4.49
CA GLY A 84 3.37 2.34 5.06
C GLY A 84 3.01 3.85 5.02
N PRO A 85 4.01 4.74 5.15
CA PRO A 85 3.78 6.18 5.26
C PRO A 85 3.28 6.84 3.96
N PHE A 86 3.34 6.14 2.83
CA PHE A 86 3.00 6.67 1.52
C PHE A 86 1.71 6.06 0.98
N ARG A 87 0.79 6.93 0.55
CA ARG A 87 -0.49 6.54 -0.05
C ARG A 87 -0.35 6.09 -1.50
N SER A 88 0.61 6.69 -2.20
CA SER A 88 0.87 6.45 -3.62
C SER A 88 1.19 5.00 -3.95
N PHE A 89 1.80 4.24 -3.03
CA PHE A 89 2.22 2.86 -3.30
C PHE A 89 1.07 1.90 -3.63
N GLY A 90 -0.13 2.18 -3.17
CA GLY A 90 -1.33 1.42 -3.55
C GLY A 90 -1.86 1.74 -4.96
N HIS A 91 -1.31 2.75 -5.63
CA HIS A 91 -1.84 3.28 -6.89
C HIS A 91 -0.79 3.36 -8.02
N ILE A 92 0.38 2.75 -7.85
CA ILE A 92 1.44 2.75 -8.85
C ILE A 92 1.72 1.34 -9.36
N ALA A 93 2.04 1.23 -10.64
CA ALA A 93 2.38 -0.03 -11.32
C ALA A 93 3.90 -0.23 -11.44
N VAL A 94 4.70 0.56 -10.73
CA VAL A 94 6.16 0.48 -10.71
C VAL A 94 6.64 0.21 -9.28
N ALA A 95 7.65 -0.63 -9.13
CA ALA A 95 8.33 -0.83 -7.84
C ALA A 95 9.48 0.18 -7.72
N PRO A 96 9.34 1.24 -6.89
CA PRO A 96 10.40 2.24 -6.73
C PRO A 96 11.63 1.62 -6.09
N ARG A 97 12.80 2.03 -6.54
CA ARG A 97 14.05 1.67 -5.88
C ARG A 97 14.24 2.50 -4.60
N PRO A 98 14.94 1.99 -3.57
CA PRO A 98 15.07 2.71 -2.28
C PRO A 98 15.56 4.16 -2.41
N TYR A 99 16.52 4.43 -3.30
CA TYR A 99 17.04 5.78 -3.50
C TYR A 99 15.99 6.73 -4.11
N GLN A 100 15.07 6.24 -4.95
CA GLN A 100 13.99 7.05 -5.55
C GLN A 100 12.95 7.52 -4.52
N LEU A 101 12.96 6.94 -3.32
CA LEU A 101 12.09 7.38 -2.23
C LEU A 101 12.65 8.55 -1.45
N VAL A 102 13.95 8.85 -1.59
CA VAL A 102 14.60 9.95 -0.87
C VAL A 102 13.98 11.31 -1.23
N PRO A 103 13.82 11.66 -2.53
CA PRO A 103 13.14 12.91 -2.91
C PRO A 103 11.69 12.99 -2.40
N LEU A 104 10.96 11.87 -2.41
CA LEU A 104 9.60 11.81 -1.85
C LEU A 104 9.59 12.10 -0.35
N LEU A 105 10.50 11.48 0.43
CA LEU A 105 10.65 11.74 1.86
C LEU A 105 11.02 13.21 2.14
N MET A 106 11.90 13.80 1.34
CA MET A 106 12.28 15.20 1.46
C MET A 106 11.10 16.13 1.15
N ALA A 107 10.32 15.82 0.10
CA ALA A 107 9.14 16.58 -0.29
C ALA A 107 8.09 16.59 0.85
N MET A 108 7.83 15.43 1.45
CA MET A 108 6.82 15.29 2.52
C MET A 108 7.20 16.00 3.83
N ARG A 109 8.45 16.41 4.00
CA ARG A 109 8.90 17.19 5.16
C ARG A 109 8.80 18.70 4.95
N GLN A 110 8.51 19.15 3.73
CA GLN A 110 8.42 20.57 3.41
C GLN A 110 6.96 21.05 3.49
N PRO A 111 6.68 22.16 4.15
CA PRO A 111 5.33 22.74 4.16
C PRO A 111 4.89 23.23 2.77
N ILE A 112 5.85 23.62 1.93
CA ILE A 112 5.67 23.93 0.51
C ILE A 112 6.75 23.17 -0.24
N VAL A 113 6.35 22.23 -1.08
CA VAL A 113 7.30 21.39 -1.83
C VAL A 113 8.02 22.22 -2.90
N ARG A 114 9.33 22.39 -2.69
CA ARG A 114 10.26 22.98 -3.68
C ARG A 114 11.54 22.15 -3.66
N LEU A 115 11.71 21.30 -4.66
CA LEU A 115 12.80 20.35 -4.69
C LEU A 115 13.52 20.38 -6.04
N LEU A 116 14.85 20.39 -6.02
CA LEU A 116 15.69 20.13 -7.16
C LEU A 116 16.13 18.67 -7.12
N ILE A 117 15.75 17.88 -8.13
CA ILE A 117 16.20 16.51 -8.32
C ILE A 117 17.35 16.52 -9.33
N ALA A 118 18.58 16.39 -8.84
CA ALA A 118 19.81 16.57 -9.64
C ALA A 118 20.62 15.27 -9.77
N ASP A 119 19.94 14.14 -9.78
CA ASP A 119 20.56 12.83 -9.92
C ASP A 119 21.12 12.60 -11.34
N ASP A 120 21.98 11.58 -11.49
CA ASP A 120 22.59 11.24 -12.77
C ASP A 120 21.57 10.81 -13.84
N VAL A 121 21.99 10.85 -15.09
CA VAL A 121 21.16 10.43 -16.23
C VAL A 121 20.85 8.93 -16.11
N GLY A 122 19.58 8.55 -16.34
CA GLY A 122 19.15 7.15 -16.33
C GLY A 122 18.71 6.60 -14.97
N ILE A 123 18.88 7.31 -13.88
CA ILE A 123 18.47 6.88 -12.52
C ILE A 123 16.93 6.85 -12.35
N GLY A 124 16.21 7.60 -13.17
CA GLY A 124 14.73 7.60 -13.14
C GLY A 124 14.12 8.82 -12.48
N LYS A 125 14.68 10.01 -12.70
CA LYS A 125 14.15 11.30 -12.20
C LYS A 125 12.67 11.51 -12.47
N THR A 126 12.18 11.02 -13.61
CA THR A 126 10.74 11.05 -13.94
C THR A 126 9.92 10.26 -12.94
N VAL A 127 10.41 9.08 -12.52
CA VAL A 127 9.74 8.25 -11.50
C VAL A 127 9.72 8.97 -10.17
N GLU A 128 10.82 9.59 -9.77
CA GLU A 128 10.90 10.36 -8.52
C GLU A 128 9.93 11.55 -8.48
N ALA A 129 9.89 12.32 -9.57
CA ALA A 129 8.95 13.43 -9.70
C ALA A 129 7.49 12.95 -9.66
N LEU A 130 7.18 11.86 -10.38
CA LEU A 130 5.83 11.31 -10.43
C LEU A 130 5.41 10.64 -9.11
N LEU A 131 6.34 10.08 -8.33
CA LEU A 131 6.06 9.62 -6.97
C LEU A 131 5.60 10.76 -6.07
N ILE A 132 6.27 11.91 -6.13
CA ILE A 132 5.88 13.09 -5.36
C ILE A 132 4.51 13.59 -5.79
N ILE A 133 4.28 13.73 -7.10
CA ILE A 133 3.00 14.19 -7.65
C ILE A 133 1.87 13.23 -7.25
N ARG A 134 2.07 11.93 -7.40
CA ARG A 134 1.07 10.92 -7.06
C ARG A 134 0.73 10.97 -5.58
N GLU A 135 1.73 11.10 -4.71
CA GLU A 135 1.52 11.22 -3.28
C GLU A 135 0.73 12.48 -2.89
N LEU A 136 1.04 13.62 -3.48
CA LEU A 136 0.31 14.87 -3.24
C LEU A 136 -1.15 14.81 -3.74
N LEU A 137 -1.40 14.15 -4.88
CA LEU A 137 -2.75 13.89 -5.37
C LEU A 137 -3.53 12.96 -4.42
N ASP A 138 -2.93 11.87 -3.97
CA ASP A 138 -3.57 10.90 -3.08
C ASP A 138 -3.81 11.45 -1.67
N ARG A 139 -3.01 12.42 -1.23
CA ARG A 139 -3.25 13.20 -0.01
C ARG A 139 -4.33 14.25 -0.17
N GLY A 140 -4.65 14.63 -1.41
CA GLY A 140 -5.56 15.73 -1.72
C GLY A 140 -4.95 17.11 -1.52
N GLU A 141 -3.62 17.18 -1.40
CA GLU A 141 -2.87 18.45 -1.26
C GLU A 141 -2.84 19.23 -2.58
N ILE A 142 -2.85 18.51 -3.69
CA ILE A 142 -3.06 19.10 -5.02
C ILE A 142 -4.22 18.40 -5.74
N ARG A 143 -4.88 19.12 -6.63
CA ARG A 143 -5.97 18.57 -7.46
C ARG A 143 -5.58 18.48 -8.94
N ARG A 144 -4.60 19.24 -9.36
CA ARG A 144 -4.07 19.31 -10.72
C ARG A 144 -2.61 19.77 -10.67
N PHE A 145 -1.88 19.45 -11.70
CA PHE A 145 -0.48 19.85 -11.86
C PHE A 145 -0.17 20.02 -13.35
N THR A 146 0.96 20.64 -13.64
CA THR A 146 1.48 20.81 -15.00
C THR A 146 2.94 20.36 -15.05
N VAL A 147 3.29 19.61 -16.07
CA VAL A 147 4.67 19.25 -16.40
C VAL A 147 5.15 20.12 -17.57
N LEU A 148 6.23 20.84 -17.37
CA LEU A 148 6.91 21.58 -18.43
C LEU A 148 8.12 20.77 -18.87
N CYS A 149 8.13 20.37 -20.13
CA CYS A 149 9.21 19.57 -20.71
C CYS A 149 9.44 19.95 -22.18
N PRO A 150 10.59 19.60 -22.77
CA PRO A 150 10.80 19.73 -24.22
C PRO A 150 9.74 18.93 -24.99
N PRO A 151 9.27 19.42 -26.17
CA PRO A 151 8.18 18.80 -26.94
C PRO A 151 8.40 17.31 -27.23
N GLN A 152 9.63 16.90 -27.52
CA GLN A 152 9.98 15.51 -27.83
C GLN A 152 9.84 14.56 -26.63
N LEU A 153 9.75 15.06 -25.41
CA LEU A 153 9.55 14.28 -24.20
C LEU A 153 8.08 14.24 -23.74
N ALA A 154 7.20 15.03 -24.33
CA ALA A 154 5.82 15.15 -23.90
C ALA A 154 5.07 13.80 -23.94
N GLU A 155 5.19 13.07 -25.04
CA GLU A 155 4.57 11.74 -25.18
C GLU A 155 5.16 10.71 -24.22
N GLN A 156 6.46 10.78 -23.92
CA GLN A 156 7.09 9.91 -22.95
C GLN A 156 6.53 10.18 -21.56
N TRP A 157 6.45 11.43 -21.14
CA TRP A 157 5.85 11.81 -19.87
C TRP A 157 4.40 11.34 -19.75
N GLN A 158 3.60 11.56 -20.81
CA GLN A 158 2.20 11.13 -20.84
C GLN A 158 2.07 9.61 -20.67
N ARG A 159 2.89 8.82 -21.39
CA ARG A 159 2.89 7.37 -21.27
C ARG A 159 3.33 6.91 -19.88
N GLU A 160 4.42 7.45 -19.34
CA GLU A 160 4.89 7.09 -18.00
C GLU A 160 3.86 7.43 -16.91
N MET A 161 3.17 8.56 -17.02
CA MET A 161 2.08 8.91 -16.11
C MET A 161 0.91 7.92 -16.18
N ALA A 162 0.50 7.53 -17.37
CA ALA A 162 -0.60 6.59 -17.57
C ALA A 162 -0.22 5.17 -17.09
N ASP A 163 0.89 4.64 -17.60
CA ASP A 163 1.26 3.23 -17.43
C ASP A 163 1.77 2.90 -16.03
N LYS A 164 2.56 3.82 -15.44
CA LYS A 164 3.21 3.58 -14.15
C LYS A 164 2.48 4.17 -12.95
N PHE A 165 1.76 5.26 -13.15
CA PHE A 165 1.15 6.02 -12.06
C PHE A 165 -0.36 6.15 -12.14
N HIS A 166 -0.97 5.62 -13.19
CA HIS A 166 -2.42 5.70 -13.45
C HIS A 166 -2.94 7.15 -13.37
N ILE A 167 -2.19 8.08 -13.98
CA ILE A 167 -2.54 9.49 -14.09
C ILE A 167 -2.84 9.79 -15.56
N ALA A 168 -4.09 10.18 -15.83
CA ALA A 168 -4.45 10.71 -17.14
C ALA A 168 -3.91 12.14 -17.30
N ALA A 169 -3.26 12.41 -18.43
CA ALA A 169 -2.69 13.71 -18.75
C ALA A 169 -2.98 14.08 -20.21
N GLU A 170 -3.20 15.36 -20.46
CA GLU A 170 -3.33 15.92 -21.79
C GLU A 170 -2.05 16.64 -22.20
N THR A 171 -1.63 16.44 -23.44
CA THR A 171 -0.46 17.12 -24.00
C THR A 171 -0.90 18.40 -24.68
N VAL A 172 -0.32 19.52 -24.28
CA VAL A 172 -0.53 20.83 -24.92
C VAL A 172 0.77 21.20 -25.62
N LEU A 173 0.76 21.16 -26.93
CA LEU A 173 1.86 21.61 -27.78
C LEU A 173 1.59 23.02 -28.29
N PRO A 174 2.63 23.86 -28.52
CA PRO A 174 2.43 25.12 -29.19
C PRO A 174 1.86 24.85 -30.59
N SER A 175 0.79 25.52 -30.94
CA SER A 175 0.27 25.47 -32.30
C SER A 175 1.33 26.03 -33.25
N THR A 176 1.81 25.22 -34.16
CA THR A 176 2.57 25.65 -35.32
C THR A 176 1.71 26.51 -36.24
#